data_84effb37f74eeddeff1f118ecd9c2815
#
_entry.id   84effb37f74eeddeff1f118ecd9c2815
#
_cell.length_a   1.000
_cell.length_b   1.000
_cell.length_c   1.000
_cell.angle_alpha   90.00
_cell.angle_beta   90.00
_cell.angle_gamma   90.00
#
_symmetry.space_group_name_H-M   'P 1'
#
loop_
_entity.id
_entity.type
_entity.pdbx_description
1 polymer ?
#
loop_
_entity_poly.entity_id
_entity_poly.type
_entity_poly.pdbx_seq_one_letter_code
_entity_poly.pdbx_strand_id
1 'polypeptide(L)'
;MEHEPVGSRLRMTDSDDPGDSLLYRPALPIRGRATVVIGGSEAALKHVAAMLRGGARVTLVAPEVGATLGDLADGSVITWNKRGFEDSDLDDAWLVAAATGLSTLDDRIEAACEDRRLWCVRERSSVREGGRTGQVVLVGGGPGDPGLLTVAGLEAIRAADVVVTDRLAPVAVLGDLPSDVEVVDVGKVPFGRATQQEEINRIIVDHAKRGRNVVRLKGGDSFLFGRGGEELLACAEAGVPVSVIPGVTSALAVPALVGIPVTHRGLTQGVTVVSGHVPPQSPASTIDYGALARSGTTLILLMAVRNLDAIVTELLGHGLPGDTPAAAVANGTMPNQRVIRSALASIAHDVADAGIEPPAITVIGAVAGLPTRFWSGSSPVAGG
;
A
#
# COMPACT_ATOMS: atom_id res chain seq x y z
N MET A 1 -41.57 -43.09 5.66
CA MET A 1 -40.96 -41.73 5.64
C MET A 1 -39.47 -41.94 5.41
N GLU A 2 -39.13 -41.87 4.13
CA GLU A 2 -37.75 -42.10 3.64
C GLU A 2 -36.94 -40.84 3.74
N HIS A 3 -35.75 -40.91 4.33
CA HIS A 3 -34.76 -39.85 4.38
C HIS A 3 -33.98 -39.86 3.06
N GLU A 4 -34.16 -38.85 2.23
CA GLU A 4 -33.24 -38.57 1.12
C GLU A 4 -31.96 -37.91 1.65
N PRO A 5 -30.78 -38.31 1.15
CA PRO A 5 -29.53 -37.62 1.50
C PRO A 5 -29.37 -36.37 0.61
N VAL A 6 -29.15 -35.23 1.26
CA VAL A 6 -28.78 -33.96 0.60
C VAL A 6 -27.35 -34.10 0.06
N GLY A 7 -27.27 -34.45 -1.22
CA GLY A 7 -26.02 -34.41 -1.98
C GLY A 7 -25.76 -33.00 -2.49
N SER A 8 -24.81 -32.26 -1.86
CA SER A 8 -24.29 -31.02 -2.40
C SER A 8 -23.48 -31.30 -3.67
N ARG A 9 -24.08 -31.05 -4.82
CA ARG A 9 -23.33 -31.00 -6.09
C ARG A 9 -22.46 -29.76 -6.09
N LEU A 10 -21.14 -29.92 -5.91
CA LEU A 10 -20.15 -28.96 -6.33
C LEU A 10 -20.36 -28.69 -7.83
N ARG A 11 -20.85 -27.52 -8.18
CA ARG A 11 -20.81 -27.05 -9.57
C ARG A 11 -19.36 -26.66 -9.86
N MET A 12 -18.68 -27.48 -10.66
CA MET A 12 -17.49 -27.04 -11.37
C MET A 12 -17.97 -26.00 -12.39
N THR A 13 -17.49 -24.79 -12.27
CA THR A 13 -17.62 -23.78 -13.32
C THR A 13 -16.62 -24.15 -14.40
N ASP A 14 -17.12 -24.64 -15.53
CA ASP A 14 -16.32 -24.82 -16.74
C ASP A 14 -15.81 -23.44 -17.18
N SER A 15 -14.52 -23.18 -17.07
CA SER A 15 -13.83 -22.16 -17.83
C SER A 15 -13.49 -22.79 -19.19
N ASP A 16 -14.11 -22.29 -20.26
CA ASP A 16 -13.94 -22.80 -21.63
C ASP A 16 -12.58 -22.46 -22.30
N ASP A 17 -11.51 -22.33 -21.54
CA ASP A 17 -10.16 -22.22 -22.09
C ASP A 17 -9.44 -23.57 -22.02
N PRO A 18 -9.23 -24.27 -23.18
CA PRO A 18 -8.59 -25.58 -23.20
C PRO A 18 -7.15 -25.59 -22.69
N GLY A 19 -6.50 -24.41 -22.55
CA GLY A 19 -5.16 -24.28 -21.95
C GLY A 19 -5.17 -24.30 -20.42
N ASP A 20 -6.25 -23.94 -19.77
CA ASP A 20 -6.37 -23.81 -18.31
C ASP A 20 -6.65 -25.16 -17.61
N SER A 21 -7.18 -26.15 -18.35
CA SER A 21 -7.55 -27.48 -17.84
C SER A 21 -6.35 -28.39 -17.50
N LEU A 22 -5.15 -28.03 -17.94
CA LEU A 22 -3.92 -28.79 -17.71
C LEU A 22 -3.10 -28.27 -16.52
N LEU A 23 -3.52 -27.18 -15.88
CA LEU A 23 -2.80 -26.55 -14.80
C LEU A 23 -3.31 -27.03 -13.44
N TYR A 24 -2.43 -27.64 -12.65
CA TYR A 24 -2.68 -27.88 -11.23
C TYR A 24 -2.34 -26.64 -10.42
N ARG A 25 -3.30 -26.11 -9.63
CA ARG A 25 -3.15 -24.88 -8.81
C ARG A 25 -3.03 -25.23 -7.32
N PRO A 26 -1.84 -25.60 -6.83
CA PRO A 26 -1.65 -25.92 -5.41
C PRO A 26 -1.50 -24.65 -4.58
N ALA A 27 -1.95 -24.71 -3.30
CA ALA A 27 -1.52 -23.75 -2.29
C ALA A 27 -0.14 -24.16 -1.77
N LEU A 28 0.88 -23.30 -1.95
CA LEU A 28 2.25 -23.58 -1.53
C LEU A 28 2.55 -22.92 -0.18
N PRO A 29 3.03 -23.64 0.84
CA PRO A 29 3.45 -23.06 2.11
C PRO A 29 4.82 -22.40 1.95
N ILE A 30 4.84 -21.09 1.67
CA ILE A 30 6.06 -20.33 1.39
C ILE A 30 6.53 -19.46 2.57
N ARG A 31 5.87 -19.50 3.70
CA ARG A 31 6.24 -18.69 4.89
C ARG A 31 7.70 -18.94 5.30
N GLY A 32 8.49 -17.88 5.38
CA GLY A 32 9.92 -17.92 5.71
C GLY A 32 10.83 -18.53 4.63
N ARG A 33 10.28 -18.96 3.49
CA ARG A 33 11.06 -19.52 2.37
C ARG A 33 11.68 -18.42 1.53
N ALA A 34 12.84 -18.70 0.95
CA ALA A 34 13.45 -17.82 -0.05
C ALA A 34 12.71 -17.94 -1.38
N THR A 35 12.26 -16.83 -1.92
CA THR A 35 11.59 -16.77 -3.22
C THR A 35 12.25 -15.72 -4.10
N VAL A 36 12.26 -15.92 -5.40
CA VAL A 36 12.92 -15.02 -6.36
C VAL A 36 11.89 -14.55 -7.38
N VAL A 37 11.82 -13.26 -7.61
CA VAL A 37 11.06 -12.64 -8.69
C VAL A 37 12.04 -12.00 -9.66
N ILE A 38 11.96 -12.37 -10.93
CA ILE A 38 12.84 -11.87 -11.98
C ILE A 38 12.02 -10.98 -12.91
N GLY A 39 12.37 -9.69 -12.95
CA GLY A 39 11.66 -8.65 -13.67
C GLY A 39 11.32 -7.47 -12.76
N GLY A 40 11.22 -6.26 -13.33
CA GLY A 40 10.96 -5.01 -12.60
C GLY A 40 9.65 -4.33 -12.96
N SER A 41 8.83 -4.97 -13.78
CA SER A 41 7.56 -4.45 -14.30
C SER A 41 6.41 -4.63 -13.32
N GLU A 42 5.24 -4.14 -13.71
CA GLU A 42 3.97 -4.29 -12.97
C GLU A 42 3.59 -5.77 -12.77
N ALA A 43 3.94 -6.65 -13.72
CA ALA A 43 3.79 -8.09 -13.58
C ALA A 43 4.59 -8.64 -12.39
N ALA A 44 5.83 -8.20 -12.23
CA ALA A 44 6.66 -8.57 -11.09
C ALA A 44 6.06 -8.10 -9.75
N LEU A 45 5.41 -6.92 -9.73
CA LEU A 45 4.76 -6.39 -8.53
C LEU A 45 3.69 -7.34 -7.98
N LYS A 46 2.87 -7.96 -8.84
CA LYS A 46 1.86 -8.96 -8.42
C LYS A 46 2.51 -10.16 -7.74
N HIS A 47 3.59 -10.70 -8.32
CA HIS A 47 4.29 -11.85 -7.76
C HIS A 47 4.97 -11.51 -6.43
N VAL A 48 5.62 -10.35 -6.34
CA VAL A 48 6.20 -9.84 -5.08
C VAL A 48 5.10 -9.72 -4.02
N ALA A 49 3.96 -9.13 -4.36
CA ALA A 49 2.82 -8.97 -3.47
C ALA A 49 2.29 -10.32 -2.96
N ALA A 50 2.09 -11.29 -3.86
CA ALA A 50 1.63 -12.64 -3.50
C ALA A 50 2.60 -13.34 -2.55
N MET A 51 3.90 -13.28 -2.84
CA MET A 51 4.93 -13.92 -2.04
C MET A 51 5.10 -13.28 -0.66
N LEU A 52 5.04 -11.94 -0.56
CA LEU A 52 5.06 -11.21 0.70
C LEU A 52 3.87 -11.56 1.58
N ARG A 53 2.66 -11.65 1.00
CA ARG A 53 1.47 -12.06 1.73
C ARG A 53 1.57 -13.49 2.24
N GLY A 54 2.20 -14.38 1.48
CA GLY A 54 2.52 -15.74 1.91
C GLY A 54 3.61 -15.81 3.00
N GLY A 55 4.17 -14.66 3.41
CA GLY A 55 5.23 -14.56 4.41
C GLY A 55 6.60 -15.05 3.92
N ALA A 56 6.84 -15.05 2.61
CA ALA A 56 8.13 -15.43 2.02
C ALA A 56 9.18 -14.32 2.20
N ARG A 57 10.44 -14.71 2.15
CA ARG A 57 11.57 -13.78 1.96
C ARG A 57 11.77 -13.59 0.48
N VAL A 58 11.52 -12.38 -0.03
CA VAL A 58 11.51 -12.11 -1.46
C VAL A 58 12.80 -11.43 -1.89
N THR A 59 13.46 -12.01 -2.89
CA THR A 59 14.56 -11.38 -3.64
C THR A 59 14.04 -11.01 -5.03
N LEU A 60 14.18 -9.73 -5.38
CA LEU A 60 13.84 -9.20 -6.70
C LEU A 60 15.12 -9.03 -7.52
N VAL A 61 15.12 -9.53 -8.75
CA VAL A 61 16.26 -9.42 -9.68
C VAL A 61 15.82 -8.65 -10.91
N ALA A 62 16.28 -7.43 -11.04
CA ALA A 62 15.99 -6.56 -12.18
C ALA A 62 16.99 -5.41 -12.27
N PRO A 63 17.40 -4.95 -13.46
CA PRO A 63 18.25 -3.77 -13.62
C PRO A 63 17.53 -2.49 -13.20
N GLU A 64 16.22 -2.41 -13.45
CA GLU A 64 15.35 -1.29 -13.14
C GLU A 64 14.02 -1.81 -12.61
N VAL A 65 13.35 -1.04 -11.75
CA VAL A 65 12.07 -1.41 -11.16
C VAL A 65 11.13 -0.21 -11.10
N GLY A 66 9.84 -0.50 -11.09
CA GLY A 66 8.80 0.50 -10.77
C GLY A 66 8.95 1.05 -9.35
N ALA A 67 8.31 2.19 -9.09
CA ALA A 67 8.47 2.93 -7.85
C ALA A 67 8.10 2.13 -6.61
N THR A 68 6.96 1.44 -6.63
CA THR A 68 6.48 0.64 -5.51
C THR A 68 7.46 -0.48 -5.14
N LEU A 69 8.05 -1.15 -6.14
CA LEU A 69 9.09 -2.15 -5.90
C LEU A 69 10.37 -1.53 -5.33
N GLY A 70 10.74 -0.34 -5.79
CA GLY A 70 11.86 0.43 -5.25
C GLY A 70 11.66 0.80 -3.79
N ASP A 71 10.50 1.31 -3.43
CA ASP A 71 10.16 1.68 -2.05
C ASP A 71 10.14 0.44 -1.12
N LEU A 72 9.66 -0.72 -1.59
CA LEU A 72 9.72 -1.97 -0.83
C LEU A 72 11.17 -2.41 -0.56
N ALA A 73 12.06 -2.20 -1.52
CA ALA A 73 13.48 -2.51 -1.36
C ALA A 73 14.18 -1.51 -0.42
N ASP A 74 13.95 -0.21 -0.58
CA ASP A 74 14.49 0.84 0.28
C ASP A 74 14.00 0.67 1.74
N GLY A 75 12.75 0.24 1.93
CA GLY A 75 12.19 -0.14 3.23
C GLY A 75 12.66 -1.49 3.77
N SER A 76 13.57 -2.19 3.10
CA SER A 76 14.08 -3.52 3.48
C SER A 76 12.97 -4.59 3.62
N VAL A 77 11.83 -4.41 2.95
CA VAL A 77 10.75 -5.40 2.88
C VAL A 77 11.11 -6.54 1.93
N ILE A 78 11.86 -6.19 0.87
CA ILE A 78 12.42 -7.15 -0.11
C ILE A 78 13.92 -6.86 -0.30
N THR A 79 14.66 -7.85 -0.79
CA THR A 79 16.04 -7.65 -1.27
C THR A 79 15.99 -7.38 -2.77
N TRP A 80 16.66 -6.32 -3.25
CA TRP A 80 16.73 -6.02 -4.67
C TRP A 80 18.16 -6.10 -5.22
N ASN A 81 18.38 -7.04 -6.15
CA ASN A 81 19.61 -7.18 -6.94
C ASN A 81 19.47 -6.33 -8.21
N LYS A 82 20.14 -5.16 -8.23
CA LYS A 82 20.06 -4.15 -9.33
C LYS A 82 20.87 -4.58 -10.56
N ARG A 83 20.55 -5.72 -11.14
CA ARG A 83 21.21 -6.29 -12.31
C ARG A 83 20.29 -7.23 -13.07
N GLY A 84 20.72 -7.67 -14.23
CA GLY A 84 20.04 -8.75 -14.97
C GLY A 84 20.11 -10.09 -14.25
N PHE A 85 19.28 -11.01 -14.69
CA PHE A 85 19.22 -12.38 -14.18
C PHE A 85 20.53 -13.15 -14.44
N GLU A 86 20.98 -13.86 -13.42
CA GLU A 86 22.06 -14.85 -13.46
C GLU A 86 21.55 -16.17 -12.89
N ASP A 87 22.04 -17.31 -13.43
CA ASP A 87 21.56 -18.64 -13.02
C ASP A 87 21.80 -18.92 -11.53
N SER A 88 22.79 -18.27 -10.90
CA SER A 88 23.07 -18.33 -9.46
C SER A 88 21.97 -17.70 -8.59
N ASP A 89 21.09 -16.86 -9.15
CA ASP A 89 19.95 -16.31 -8.42
C ASP A 89 18.95 -17.39 -7.98
N LEU A 90 19.03 -18.57 -8.59
CA LEU A 90 18.13 -19.69 -8.33
C LEU A 90 18.62 -20.63 -7.23
N ASP A 91 19.89 -20.54 -6.81
CA ASP A 91 20.54 -21.58 -6.01
C ASP A 91 19.87 -21.85 -4.64
N ASP A 92 19.34 -20.80 -3.99
CA ASP A 92 18.63 -20.90 -2.70
C ASP A 92 17.11 -20.71 -2.83
N ALA A 93 16.60 -20.61 -4.05
CA ALA A 93 15.19 -20.34 -4.29
C ALA A 93 14.31 -21.56 -4.01
N TRP A 94 13.15 -21.33 -3.40
CA TRP A 94 12.08 -22.32 -3.24
C TRP A 94 11.00 -22.21 -4.31
N LEU A 95 10.78 -20.97 -4.76
CA LEU A 95 9.79 -20.62 -5.75
C LEU A 95 10.34 -19.45 -6.56
N VAL A 96 10.17 -19.49 -7.86
CA VAL A 96 10.63 -18.46 -8.80
C VAL A 96 9.43 -17.91 -9.56
N ALA A 97 9.40 -16.60 -9.82
CA ALA A 97 8.48 -15.99 -10.75
C ALA A 97 9.26 -15.31 -11.89
N ALA A 98 8.99 -15.73 -13.12
CA ALA A 98 9.51 -15.11 -14.33
C ALA A 98 8.48 -14.08 -14.83
N ALA A 99 8.82 -12.80 -14.67
CA ALA A 99 7.95 -11.66 -14.95
C ALA A 99 8.71 -10.52 -15.65
N THR A 100 9.61 -10.88 -16.56
CA THR A 100 10.48 -9.89 -17.23
C THR A 100 9.77 -9.15 -18.35
N GLY A 101 8.67 -9.69 -18.86
CA GLY A 101 7.98 -9.19 -20.06
C GLY A 101 8.69 -9.51 -21.37
N LEU A 102 9.81 -10.25 -21.32
CA LEU A 102 10.60 -10.71 -22.48
C LEU A 102 10.48 -12.23 -22.58
N SER A 103 9.69 -12.72 -23.54
CA SER A 103 9.39 -14.16 -23.66
C SER A 103 10.63 -15.03 -23.70
N THR A 104 11.66 -14.61 -24.45
CA THR A 104 12.93 -15.36 -24.58
C THR A 104 13.71 -15.45 -23.26
N LEU A 105 13.65 -14.42 -22.43
CA LEU A 105 14.30 -14.44 -21.11
C LEU A 105 13.47 -15.27 -20.13
N ASP A 106 12.15 -15.14 -20.16
CA ASP A 106 11.26 -15.94 -19.33
C ASP A 106 11.37 -17.44 -19.67
N ASP A 107 11.49 -17.82 -20.96
CA ASP A 107 11.76 -19.18 -21.40
C ASP A 107 13.09 -19.71 -20.84
N ARG A 108 14.14 -18.88 -20.86
CA ARG A 108 15.45 -19.23 -20.29
C ARG A 108 15.37 -19.44 -18.78
N ILE A 109 14.64 -18.57 -18.06
CA ILE A 109 14.46 -18.70 -16.60
C ILE A 109 13.71 -19.99 -16.28
N GLU A 110 12.64 -20.28 -17.02
CA GLU A 110 11.83 -21.49 -16.85
C GLU A 110 12.69 -22.74 -17.05
N ALA A 111 13.47 -22.81 -18.12
CA ALA A 111 14.40 -23.92 -18.37
C ALA A 111 15.44 -24.08 -17.25
N ALA A 112 16.03 -22.97 -16.76
CA ALA A 112 16.98 -23.00 -15.66
C ALA A 112 16.35 -23.45 -14.32
N CYS A 113 15.06 -23.20 -14.13
CA CYS A 113 14.29 -23.71 -13.00
C CYS A 113 14.00 -25.21 -13.15
N GLU A 114 13.64 -25.69 -14.33
CA GLU A 114 13.42 -27.11 -14.61
C GLU A 114 14.67 -27.94 -14.31
N ASP A 115 15.84 -27.51 -14.77
CA ASP A 115 17.12 -28.17 -14.51
C ASP A 115 17.41 -28.33 -13.00
N ARG A 116 16.92 -27.39 -12.19
CA ARG A 116 17.06 -27.39 -10.73
C ARG A 116 15.87 -27.99 -9.98
N ARG A 117 14.81 -28.43 -10.70
CA ARG A 117 13.54 -28.91 -10.13
C ARG A 117 12.87 -27.88 -9.24
N LEU A 118 12.96 -26.61 -9.62
CA LEU A 118 12.29 -25.50 -8.95
C LEU A 118 10.93 -25.21 -9.59
N TRP A 119 9.97 -24.82 -8.78
CA TRP A 119 8.72 -24.29 -9.30
C TRP A 119 8.94 -22.88 -9.88
N CYS A 120 8.57 -22.73 -11.14
CA CYS A 120 8.57 -21.44 -11.84
C CYS A 120 7.13 -21.05 -12.17
N VAL A 121 6.75 -19.84 -11.77
CA VAL A 121 5.46 -19.22 -12.14
C VAL A 121 5.74 -18.22 -13.25
N ARG A 122 4.98 -18.31 -14.33
CA ARG A 122 5.07 -17.39 -15.46
C ARG A 122 3.73 -16.69 -15.69
N GLU A 123 3.76 -15.39 -15.95
CA GLU A 123 2.57 -14.64 -16.28
C GLU A 123 2.12 -14.89 -17.74
N ARG A 124 0.82 -15.16 -17.91
CA ARG A 124 0.20 -15.26 -19.23
C ARG A 124 -0.73 -14.06 -19.40
N SER A 125 -0.48 -13.22 -20.41
CA SER A 125 -1.33 -12.07 -20.73
C SER A 125 -2.63 -12.53 -21.39
N SER A 126 -3.77 -12.19 -20.81
CA SER A 126 -5.07 -12.26 -21.48
C SER A 126 -5.71 -10.88 -21.50
N VAL A 127 -5.97 -10.34 -22.68
CA VAL A 127 -6.70 -9.08 -22.87
C VAL A 127 -8.17 -9.43 -23.14
N ARG A 128 -9.09 -8.98 -22.28
CA ARG A 128 -10.54 -9.06 -22.54
C ARG A 128 -10.99 -7.78 -23.24
N GLU A 129 -11.41 -7.87 -24.49
CA GLU A 129 -12.11 -6.81 -25.21
C GLU A 129 -13.63 -7.04 -25.09
N GLY A 130 -14.39 -6.06 -24.59
CA GLY A 130 -15.84 -6.15 -24.52
C GLY A 130 -16.52 -4.79 -24.37
N GLY A 131 -17.52 -4.51 -25.19
CA GLY A 131 -18.26 -3.26 -25.31
C GLY A 131 -19.17 -2.89 -24.12
N ARG A 132 -18.61 -2.73 -22.91
CA ARG A 132 -19.29 -2.22 -21.71
C ARG A 132 -18.86 -0.76 -21.49
N THR A 133 -19.78 0.04 -20.97
CA THR A 133 -19.39 1.36 -20.40
C THR A 133 -18.56 1.09 -19.16
N GLY A 134 -17.29 1.46 -19.19
CA GLY A 134 -16.40 1.30 -18.05
C GLY A 134 -16.73 2.28 -16.92
N GLN A 135 -16.24 1.99 -15.75
CA GLN A 135 -16.41 2.83 -14.55
C GLN A 135 -15.10 2.92 -13.76
N VAL A 136 -15.01 3.92 -12.89
CA VAL A 136 -13.92 4.07 -11.95
C VAL A 136 -14.44 3.90 -10.53
N VAL A 137 -13.72 3.14 -9.70
CA VAL A 137 -13.95 3.03 -8.26
C VAL A 137 -12.70 3.51 -7.53
N LEU A 138 -12.81 4.62 -6.80
CA LEU A 138 -11.74 5.10 -5.93
C LEU A 138 -11.80 4.31 -4.62
N VAL A 139 -10.77 3.50 -4.34
CA VAL A 139 -10.74 2.62 -3.17
C VAL A 139 -9.65 3.09 -2.21
N GLY A 140 -10.05 3.41 -0.97
CA GLY A 140 -9.11 3.61 0.13
C GLY A 140 -8.62 2.26 0.65
N GLY A 141 -7.32 2.01 0.48
CA GLY A 141 -6.68 0.73 0.81
C GLY A 141 -6.25 0.57 2.27
N GLY A 142 -6.51 1.58 3.11
CA GLY A 142 -6.03 1.54 4.49
C GLY A 142 -4.55 1.89 4.65
N PRO A 143 -4.00 1.76 5.86
CA PRO A 143 -2.65 2.25 6.21
C PRO A 143 -1.51 1.32 5.76
N GLY A 144 -1.78 0.19 5.10
CA GLY A 144 -0.76 -0.74 4.60
C GLY A 144 -1.07 -2.21 4.92
N ASP A 145 -1.61 -2.53 6.11
CA ASP A 145 -2.04 -3.89 6.46
C ASP A 145 -3.29 -4.27 5.64
N PRO A 146 -3.25 -5.37 4.84
CA PRO A 146 -4.41 -5.86 4.10
C PRO A 146 -5.64 -6.14 4.96
N GLY A 147 -5.46 -6.49 6.23
CA GLY A 147 -6.54 -6.71 7.20
C GLY A 147 -7.34 -5.45 7.55
N LEU A 148 -6.81 -4.27 7.17
CA LEU A 148 -7.49 -2.98 7.35
C LEU A 148 -8.14 -2.46 6.07
N LEU A 149 -8.12 -3.24 5.00
CA LEU A 149 -8.93 -2.97 3.82
C LEU A 149 -10.40 -3.27 4.13
N THR A 150 -11.31 -2.42 3.66
CA THR A 150 -12.74 -2.69 3.80
C THR A 150 -13.16 -3.88 2.94
N VAL A 151 -14.19 -4.62 3.37
CA VAL A 151 -14.75 -5.74 2.60
C VAL A 151 -15.16 -5.28 1.20
N ALA A 152 -15.86 -4.14 1.10
CA ALA A 152 -16.27 -3.57 -0.18
C ALA A 152 -15.06 -3.20 -1.06
N GLY A 153 -13.98 -2.69 -0.47
CA GLY A 153 -12.74 -2.39 -1.18
C GLY A 153 -12.08 -3.65 -1.76
N LEU A 154 -12.01 -4.71 -0.97
CA LEU A 154 -11.48 -6.00 -1.43
C LEU A 154 -12.32 -6.61 -2.57
N GLU A 155 -13.65 -6.55 -2.46
CA GLU A 155 -14.56 -7.02 -3.50
C GLU A 155 -14.41 -6.23 -4.80
N ALA A 156 -14.30 -4.89 -4.71
CA ALA A 156 -14.09 -4.04 -5.87
C ALA A 156 -12.74 -4.34 -6.57
N ILE A 157 -11.67 -4.54 -5.79
CA ILE A 157 -10.34 -4.90 -6.31
C ILE A 157 -10.39 -6.24 -7.06
N ARG A 158 -11.09 -7.24 -6.52
CA ARG A 158 -11.22 -8.56 -7.15
C ARG A 158 -12.07 -8.55 -8.42
N ALA A 159 -13.01 -7.61 -8.54
CA ALA A 159 -13.89 -7.45 -9.68
C ALA A 159 -13.35 -6.49 -10.75
N ALA A 160 -12.17 -5.92 -10.56
CA ALA A 160 -11.57 -4.96 -11.47
C ALA A 160 -11.00 -5.63 -12.72
N ASP A 161 -11.05 -4.92 -13.85
CA ASP A 161 -10.26 -5.24 -15.05
C ASP A 161 -8.87 -4.59 -14.98
N VAL A 162 -8.78 -3.45 -14.27
CA VAL A 162 -7.53 -2.69 -14.06
C VAL A 162 -7.47 -2.16 -12.63
N VAL A 163 -6.34 -2.35 -11.98
CA VAL A 163 -6.02 -1.72 -10.69
C VAL A 163 -4.90 -0.71 -10.89
N VAL A 164 -5.22 0.58 -10.79
CA VAL A 164 -4.25 1.67 -10.80
C VAL A 164 -3.85 1.97 -9.37
N THR A 165 -2.60 1.73 -9.01
CA THR A 165 -2.10 1.80 -7.64
C THR A 165 -0.94 2.76 -7.49
N ASP A 166 -0.70 3.24 -6.27
CA ASP A 166 0.47 4.02 -5.90
C ASP A 166 1.26 3.33 -4.76
N ARG A 167 2.42 3.89 -4.44
CA ARG A 167 3.38 3.29 -3.50
C ARG A 167 2.88 3.16 -2.05
N LEU A 168 1.84 3.90 -1.64
CA LEU A 168 1.28 3.85 -0.28
C LEU A 168 0.09 2.90 -0.18
N ALA A 169 -0.34 2.32 -1.29
CA ALA A 169 -1.40 1.33 -1.31
C ALA A 169 -0.93 0.00 -0.68
N PRO A 170 -1.83 -0.82 -0.13
CA PRO A 170 -1.49 -2.12 0.45
C PRO A 170 -1.11 -3.11 -0.67
N VAL A 171 0.16 -3.11 -1.07
CA VAL A 171 0.69 -3.93 -2.19
C VAL A 171 0.33 -5.42 -2.04
N ALA A 172 0.28 -5.93 -0.80
CA ALA A 172 -0.02 -7.34 -0.55
C ALA A 172 -1.38 -7.80 -1.11
N VAL A 173 -2.38 -6.90 -1.26
CA VAL A 173 -3.69 -7.28 -1.83
C VAL A 173 -3.61 -7.56 -3.33
N LEU A 174 -2.59 -7.03 -4.02
CA LEU A 174 -2.42 -7.25 -5.46
C LEU A 174 -2.05 -8.71 -5.78
N GLY A 175 -1.50 -9.44 -4.80
CA GLY A 175 -1.14 -10.85 -4.94
C GLY A 175 -2.33 -11.80 -5.03
N ASP A 176 -3.56 -11.34 -4.68
CA ASP A 176 -4.81 -12.11 -4.80
C ASP A 176 -5.57 -11.85 -6.11
N LEU A 177 -5.06 -10.95 -6.93
CA LEU A 177 -5.72 -10.60 -8.17
C LEU A 177 -5.72 -11.77 -9.15
N PRO A 178 -6.83 -11.98 -9.86
CA PRO A 178 -6.84 -12.85 -11.03
C PRO A 178 -5.74 -12.46 -12.03
N SER A 179 -5.21 -13.43 -12.77
CA SER A 179 -4.10 -13.20 -13.72
C SER A 179 -4.46 -12.23 -14.85
N ASP A 180 -5.74 -12.11 -15.17
CA ASP A 180 -6.29 -11.24 -16.21
C ASP A 180 -6.51 -9.79 -15.75
N VAL A 181 -6.33 -9.47 -14.47
CA VAL A 181 -6.40 -8.09 -13.95
C VAL A 181 -5.08 -7.37 -14.23
N GLU A 182 -5.14 -6.29 -14.99
CA GLU A 182 -3.98 -5.42 -15.23
C GLU A 182 -3.69 -4.57 -13.98
N VAL A 183 -2.42 -4.45 -13.58
CA VAL A 183 -1.97 -3.54 -12.52
C VAL A 183 -1.14 -2.44 -13.14
N VAL A 184 -1.50 -1.18 -12.88
CA VAL A 184 -0.79 0.01 -13.34
C VAL A 184 -0.21 0.76 -12.14
N ASP A 185 1.12 0.78 -12.00
CA ASP A 185 1.80 1.52 -10.93
C ASP A 185 2.04 2.98 -11.35
N VAL A 186 1.34 3.90 -10.68
CA VAL A 186 1.48 5.35 -10.91
C VAL A 186 2.31 6.05 -9.82
N GLY A 187 3.03 5.30 -8.98
CA GLY A 187 3.87 5.85 -7.91
C GLY A 187 4.99 6.76 -8.41
N LYS A 188 5.62 6.40 -9.53
CA LYS A 188 6.60 7.23 -10.27
C LYS A 188 6.62 6.79 -11.74
N VAL A 189 6.76 7.74 -12.69
CA VAL A 189 7.18 7.42 -14.06
C VAL A 189 8.70 7.17 -14.13
N PRO A 190 9.17 6.45 -15.17
CA PRO A 190 10.60 6.33 -15.45
C PRO A 190 11.28 7.70 -15.41
N PHE A 191 12.52 7.77 -14.85
CA PHE A 191 13.36 8.97 -14.62
C PHE A 191 13.13 9.76 -13.32
N GLY A 192 12.50 9.17 -12.28
CA GLY A 192 12.60 9.68 -10.91
C GLY A 192 11.70 10.87 -10.55
N ARG A 193 10.79 11.30 -11.41
CA ARG A 193 9.76 12.29 -11.09
C ARG A 193 8.47 11.59 -10.65
N ALA A 194 7.78 12.14 -9.63
CA ALA A 194 6.43 11.71 -9.31
C ALA A 194 5.52 11.89 -10.53
N THR A 195 4.64 10.90 -10.79
CA THR A 195 3.62 11.05 -11.84
C THR A 195 2.75 12.25 -11.52
N GLN A 196 2.60 13.16 -12.48
CA GLN A 196 1.73 14.33 -12.30
C GLN A 196 0.29 13.87 -12.13
N GLN A 197 -0.51 14.58 -11.33
CA GLN A 197 -1.89 14.19 -11.06
C GLN A 197 -2.73 14.13 -12.33
N GLU A 198 -2.46 15.05 -13.27
CA GLU A 198 -3.12 15.09 -14.56
C GLU A 198 -2.90 13.81 -15.37
N GLU A 199 -1.70 13.25 -15.29
CA GLU A 199 -1.38 11.99 -15.96
C GLU A 199 -2.08 10.80 -15.29
N ILE A 200 -2.14 10.78 -13.95
CA ILE A 200 -2.92 9.76 -13.22
C ILE A 200 -4.39 9.84 -13.63
N ASN A 201 -4.96 11.05 -13.64
CA ASN A 201 -6.34 11.29 -14.06
C ASN A 201 -6.58 10.79 -15.49
N ARG A 202 -5.65 11.06 -16.41
CA ARG A 202 -5.71 10.59 -17.80
C ARG A 202 -5.71 9.06 -17.87
N ILE A 203 -4.82 8.40 -17.14
CA ILE A 203 -4.72 6.93 -17.13
C ILE A 203 -6.04 6.30 -16.70
N ILE A 204 -6.62 6.72 -15.56
CA ILE A 204 -7.86 6.12 -15.04
C ILE A 204 -9.05 6.36 -16.00
N VAL A 205 -9.14 7.55 -16.59
CA VAL A 205 -10.18 7.92 -17.55
C VAL A 205 -10.03 7.13 -18.85
N ASP A 206 -8.82 7.00 -19.38
CA ASP A 206 -8.57 6.30 -20.64
C ASP A 206 -8.91 4.81 -20.55
N HIS A 207 -8.55 4.16 -19.43
CA HIS A 207 -8.95 2.76 -19.21
C HIS A 207 -10.48 2.61 -19.11
N ALA A 208 -11.15 3.48 -18.37
CA ALA A 208 -12.62 3.43 -18.26
C ALA A 208 -13.32 3.69 -19.60
N LYS A 209 -12.83 4.64 -20.40
CA LYS A 209 -13.37 4.91 -21.75
C LYS A 209 -13.24 3.73 -22.73
N ARG A 210 -12.29 2.82 -22.47
CA ARG A 210 -12.15 1.55 -23.20
C ARG A 210 -13.10 0.46 -22.68
N GLY A 211 -14.07 0.80 -21.82
CA GLY A 211 -15.07 -0.12 -21.29
C GLY A 211 -14.61 -0.96 -20.10
N ARG A 212 -13.50 -0.61 -19.46
CA ARG A 212 -12.90 -1.36 -18.35
C ARG A 212 -13.39 -0.86 -16.99
N ASN A 213 -13.56 -1.78 -16.04
CA ASN A 213 -13.79 -1.47 -14.63
C ASN A 213 -12.45 -1.17 -13.98
N VAL A 214 -12.21 0.10 -13.68
CA VAL A 214 -10.96 0.58 -13.12
C VAL A 214 -11.09 0.76 -11.61
N VAL A 215 -10.24 0.11 -10.83
CA VAL A 215 -10.05 0.44 -9.42
C VAL A 215 -8.84 1.33 -9.28
N ARG A 216 -9.02 2.53 -8.72
CA ARG A 216 -7.94 3.38 -8.27
C ARG A 216 -7.68 3.10 -6.78
N LEU A 217 -6.69 2.26 -6.50
CA LEU A 217 -6.30 1.86 -5.15
C LEU A 217 -5.30 2.87 -4.56
N LYS A 218 -5.62 3.44 -3.41
CA LYS A 218 -4.86 4.50 -2.74
C LYS A 218 -4.53 4.11 -1.30
N GLY A 219 -3.40 4.53 -0.78
CA GLY A 219 -3.09 4.35 0.65
C GLY A 219 -4.00 5.20 1.55
N GLY A 220 -4.38 4.66 2.71
CA GLY A 220 -5.27 5.33 3.66
C GLY A 220 -6.69 5.49 3.14
N ASP A 221 -7.23 6.71 3.25
CA ASP A 221 -8.53 7.11 2.69
C ASP A 221 -8.31 8.02 1.48
N SER A 222 -9.10 7.83 0.42
CA SER A 222 -8.94 8.55 -0.85
C SER A 222 -9.17 10.05 -0.74
N PHE A 223 -9.98 10.52 0.24
CA PHE A 223 -10.36 11.91 0.38
C PHE A 223 -9.61 12.66 1.49
N LEU A 224 -8.88 11.95 2.36
CA LEU A 224 -8.03 12.59 3.36
C LEU A 224 -6.60 12.73 2.82
N PHE A 225 -6.27 13.90 2.28
CA PHE A 225 -4.98 14.22 1.64
C PHE A 225 -4.56 13.30 0.48
N GLY A 226 -5.51 12.51 -0.02
CA GLY A 226 -5.28 11.54 -1.10
C GLY A 226 -5.58 12.07 -2.50
N ARG A 227 -6.01 13.34 -2.68
CA ARG A 227 -6.37 13.96 -3.96
C ARG A 227 -7.51 13.24 -4.70
N GLY A 228 -8.29 12.36 -4.02
CA GLY A 228 -9.40 11.63 -4.64
C GLY A 228 -10.49 12.53 -5.21
N GLY A 229 -10.66 13.76 -4.66
CA GLY A 229 -11.56 14.75 -5.21
C GLY A 229 -11.16 15.21 -6.62
N GLU A 230 -9.86 15.37 -6.90
CA GLU A 230 -9.35 15.73 -8.22
C GLU A 230 -9.58 14.59 -9.23
N GLU A 231 -9.35 13.35 -8.82
CA GLU A 231 -9.59 12.15 -9.65
C GLU A 231 -11.09 11.98 -9.95
N LEU A 232 -11.96 12.22 -8.96
CA LEU A 232 -13.41 12.20 -9.12
C LEU A 232 -13.88 13.26 -10.12
N LEU A 233 -13.42 14.51 -9.99
CA LEU A 233 -13.77 15.60 -10.90
C LEU A 233 -13.34 15.30 -12.33
N ALA A 234 -12.13 14.77 -12.52
CA ALA A 234 -11.63 14.41 -13.85
C ALA A 234 -12.48 13.30 -14.51
N CYS A 235 -12.93 12.32 -13.75
CA CYS A 235 -13.86 11.29 -14.23
C CYS A 235 -15.22 11.90 -14.62
N ALA A 236 -15.78 12.78 -13.77
CA ALA A 236 -17.05 13.43 -14.03
C ALA A 236 -17.00 14.32 -15.29
N GLU A 237 -15.94 15.13 -15.46
CA GLU A 237 -15.70 15.95 -16.66
C GLU A 237 -15.58 15.11 -17.93
N ALA A 238 -15.00 13.91 -17.80
CA ALA A 238 -14.86 12.97 -18.92
C ALA A 238 -16.12 12.16 -19.22
N GLY A 239 -17.20 12.31 -18.44
CA GLY A 239 -18.44 11.52 -18.54
C GLY A 239 -18.27 10.05 -18.13
N VAL A 240 -17.26 9.74 -17.31
CA VAL A 240 -16.99 8.40 -16.80
C VAL A 240 -17.70 8.22 -15.46
N PRO A 241 -18.55 7.17 -15.29
CA PRO A 241 -19.13 6.84 -14.00
C PRO A 241 -18.04 6.60 -12.95
N VAL A 242 -18.18 7.24 -11.78
CA VAL A 242 -17.21 7.12 -10.70
C VAL A 242 -17.92 6.94 -9.36
N SER A 243 -17.37 6.05 -8.53
CA SER A 243 -17.81 5.84 -7.15
C SER A 243 -16.62 5.80 -6.19
N VAL A 244 -16.91 5.90 -4.89
CA VAL A 244 -15.88 5.94 -3.84
C VAL A 244 -16.19 4.90 -2.78
N ILE A 245 -15.19 4.10 -2.45
CA ILE A 245 -15.19 3.21 -1.29
C ILE A 245 -14.20 3.78 -0.27
N PRO A 246 -14.66 4.30 0.87
CA PRO A 246 -13.78 4.85 1.90
C PRO A 246 -12.78 3.80 2.42
N GLY A 247 -11.62 4.28 2.85
CA GLY A 247 -10.61 3.45 3.51
C GLY A 247 -10.36 3.86 4.94
N VAL A 248 -9.70 2.99 5.70
CA VAL A 248 -9.24 3.30 7.05
C VAL A 248 -8.08 4.26 6.96
N THR A 249 -8.28 5.51 7.36
CA THR A 249 -7.22 6.51 7.31
C THR A 249 -6.07 6.18 8.27
N SER A 250 -4.84 6.33 7.79
CA SER A 250 -3.63 6.17 8.60
C SER A 250 -3.59 7.13 9.80
N ALA A 251 -4.22 8.31 9.68
CA ALA A 251 -4.29 9.29 10.76
C ALA A 251 -4.92 8.74 12.06
N LEU A 252 -5.86 7.82 11.96
CA LEU A 252 -6.53 7.20 13.10
C LEU A 252 -6.01 5.79 13.38
N ALA A 253 -5.76 5.00 12.34
CA ALA A 253 -5.37 3.61 12.50
C ALA A 253 -3.95 3.45 13.07
N VAL A 254 -2.99 4.22 12.57
CA VAL A 254 -1.58 4.06 12.99
C VAL A 254 -1.38 4.42 14.46
N PRO A 255 -1.91 5.53 15.00
CA PRO A 255 -1.86 5.77 16.45
C PRO A 255 -2.54 4.66 17.27
N ALA A 256 -3.70 4.18 16.83
CA ALA A 256 -4.42 3.12 17.54
C ALA A 256 -3.60 1.83 17.63
N LEU A 257 -2.92 1.44 16.56
CA LEU A 257 -2.07 0.24 16.49
C LEU A 257 -0.82 0.30 17.38
N VAL A 258 -0.43 1.48 17.85
CA VAL A 258 0.66 1.66 18.80
C VAL A 258 0.16 2.05 20.20
N GLY A 259 -1.14 1.85 20.47
CA GLY A 259 -1.77 2.09 21.77
C GLY A 259 -1.96 3.58 22.10
N ILE A 260 -2.06 4.45 21.10
CA ILE A 260 -2.35 5.87 21.28
C ILE A 260 -3.79 6.14 20.80
N PRO A 261 -4.77 6.28 21.70
CA PRO A 261 -6.10 6.72 21.30
C PRO A 261 -6.05 8.20 20.91
N VAL A 262 -6.63 8.57 19.79
CA VAL A 262 -6.58 9.97 19.32
C VAL A 262 -7.50 10.90 20.10
N THR A 263 -8.45 10.34 20.86
CA THR A 263 -9.30 11.03 21.86
C THR A 263 -9.35 10.22 23.15
N HIS A 264 -9.49 10.90 24.29
CA HIS A 264 -9.61 10.22 25.59
C HIS A 264 -10.44 11.08 26.55
N ARG A 265 -11.40 10.46 27.22
CA ARG A 265 -12.23 11.15 28.23
C ARG A 265 -11.35 11.73 29.33
N GLY A 266 -11.49 13.03 29.59
CA GLY A 266 -10.70 13.74 30.60
C GLY A 266 -9.34 14.27 30.12
N LEU A 267 -8.88 13.92 28.90
CA LEU A 267 -7.65 14.48 28.30
C LEU A 267 -7.95 15.37 27.10
N THR A 268 -8.72 14.88 26.14
CA THR A 268 -9.07 15.65 24.94
C THR A 268 -10.37 15.16 24.34
N GLN A 269 -11.21 16.10 23.87
CA GLN A 269 -12.51 15.84 23.26
C GLN A 269 -12.48 15.96 21.73
N GLY A 270 -11.32 16.30 21.17
CA GLY A 270 -11.19 16.52 19.73
C GLY A 270 -9.87 16.03 19.18
N VAL A 271 -9.86 15.83 17.88
CA VAL A 271 -8.67 15.54 17.09
C VAL A 271 -8.63 16.45 15.87
N THR A 272 -7.46 17.01 15.59
CA THR A 272 -7.24 17.83 14.39
C THR A 272 -6.17 17.16 13.54
N VAL A 273 -6.53 16.84 12.30
CA VAL A 273 -5.63 16.19 11.35
C VAL A 273 -5.17 17.23 10.33
N VAL A 274 -3.86 17.41 10.21
CA VAL A 274 -3.28 18.40 9.29
C VAL A 274 -2.18 17.78 8.43
N SER A 275 -1.98 18.37 7.24
CA SER A 275 -0.86 18.04 6.37
C SER A 275 0.31 18.97 6.65
N GLY A 276 1.44 18.42 7.08
CA GLY A 276 2.68 19.16 7.32
C GLY A 276 3.60 19.25 6.11
N HIS A 277 3.11 18.98 4.90
CA HIS A 277 3.96 18.97 3.71
C HIS A 277 4.42 20.37 3.27
N VAL A 278 3.65 21.42 3.62
CA VAL A 278 4.00 22.84 3.38
C VAL A 278 4.58 23.40 4.67
N PRO A 279 5.79 24.00 4.64
CA PRO A 279 6.38 24.63 5.82
C PRO A 279 5.47 25.76 6.37
N PRO A 280 5.40 25.97 7.69
CA PRO A 280 4.54 26.98 8.32
C PRO A 280 4.77 28.40 7.76
N GLN A 281 6.04 28.76 7.48
CA GLN A 281 6.44 30.09 7.00
C GLN A 281 6.19 30.30 5.51
N SER A 282 5.76 29.24 4.78
CA SER A 282 5.48 29.35 3.36
C SER A 282 4.19 30.15 3.10
N PRO A 283 4.18 31.06 2.11
CA PRO A 283 2.95 31.73 1.69
C PRO A 283 1.85 30.77 1.20
N ALA A 284 2.21 29.54 0.85
CA ALA A 284 1.28 28.48 0.47
C ALA A 284 0.66 27.75 1.67
N SER A 285 1.12 28.00 2.90
CA SER A 285 0.54 27.43 4.10
C SER A 285 -0.81 28.10 4.40
N THR A 286 -1.85 27.28 4.52
CA THR A 286 -3.19 27.71 4.90
C THR A 286 -3.54 27.39 6.36
N ILE A 287 -2.57 26.88 7.13
CA ILE A 287 -2.77 26.40 8.50
C ILE A 287 -2.50 27.55 9.48
N ASP A 288 -3.46 27.83 10.36
CA ASP A 288 -3.27 28.70 11.53
C ASP A 288 -2.69 27.88 12.70
N TYR A 289 -1.37 27.87 12.81
CA TYR A 289 -0.65 27.17 13.88
C TYR A 289 -0.95 27.75 15.27
N GLY A 290 -1.24 29.05 15.35
CA GLY A 290 -1.67 29.68 16.59
C GLY A 290 -3.03 29.15 17.07
N ALA A 291 -3.98 28.96 16.18
CA ALA A 291 -5.24 28.33 16.51
C ALA A 291 -5.06 26.87 16.92
N LEU A 292 -4.20 26.12 16.22
CA LEU A 292 -3.88 24.72 16.57
C LEU A 292 -3.26 24.62 17.97
N ALA A 293 -2.30 25.47 18.31
CA ALA A 293 -1.65 25.45 19.62
C ALA A 293 -2.65 25.68 20.77
N ARG A 294 -3.72 26.45 20.52
CA ARG A 294 -4.76 26.77 21.52
C ARG A 294 -6.00 25.89 21.43
N SER A 295 -6.07 24.97 20.48
CA SER A 295 -7.29 24.18 20.21
C SER A 295 -7.68 23.22 21.32
N GLY A 296 -6.71 22.77 22.14
CA GLY A 296 -6.94 21.73 23.15
C GLY A 296 -7.23 20.34 22.56
N THR A 297 -7.02 20.17 21.23
CA THR A 297 -7.23 18.89 20.55
C THR A 297 -5.93 18.11 20.43
N THR A 298 -6.04 16.80 20.22
CA THR A 298 -4.89 16.02 19.74
C THR A 298 -4.57 16.44 18.31
N LEU A 299 -3.32 16.78 18.03
CA LEU A 299 -2.87 17.08 16.68
C LEU A 299 -2.27 15.84 16.04
N ILE A 300 -2.70 15.54 14.83
CA ILE A 300 -2.18 14.47 13.99
C ILE A 300 -1.58 15.09 12.74
N LEU A 301 -0.25 14.95 12.60
CA LEU A 301 0.47 15.52 11.48
C LEU A 301 0.79 14.40 10.47
N LEU A 302 0.27 14.51 9.26
CA LEU A 302 0.65 13.68 8.12
C LEU A 302 1.66 14.42 7.24
N MET A 303 2.56 13.68 6.57
CA MET A 303 3.57 14.26 5.64
C MET A 303 4.46 15.34 6.27
N ALA A 304 4.66 15.29 7.60
CA ALA A 304 5.30 16.36 8.35
C ALA A 304 6.81 16.17 8.58
N VAL A 305 7.37 14.97 8.34
CA VAL A 305 8.75 14.64 8.76
C VAL A 305 9.77 15.70 8.35
N ARG A 306 9.73 16.16 7.11
CA ARG A 306 10.68 17.15 6.57
C ARG A 306 10.54 18.55 7.19
N ASN A 307 9.34 18.88 7.68
CA ASN A 307 9.02 20.19 8.22
C ASN A 307 8.75 20.14 9.73
N LEU A 308 9.02 19.00 10.38
CA LEU A 308 8.62 18.74 11.78
C LEU A 308 9.24 19.78 12.73
N ASP A 309 10.51 20.10 12.54
CA ASP A 309 11.22 21.12 13.34
C ASP A 309 10.56 22.51 13.21
N ALA A 310 10.25 22.95 12.00
CA ALA A 310 9.57 24.21 11.76
C ALA A 310 8.15 24.22 12.37
N ILE A 311 7.41 23.10 12.26
CA ILE A 311 6.07 22.97 12.84
C ILE A 311 6.12 23.01 14.37
N VAL A 312 7.08 22.30 14.98
CA VAL A 312 7.29 22.30 16.43
C VAL A 312 7.64 23.71 16.91
N THR A 313 8.54 24.41 16.21
CA THR A 313 8.93 25.79 16.53
C THR A 313 7.72 26.72 16.53
N GLU A 314 6.85 26.62 15.52
CA GLU A 314 5.63 27.43 15.44
C GLU A 314 4.65 27.12 16.59
N LEU A 315 4.41 25.84 16.89
CA LEU A 315 3.51 25.46 17.97
C LEU A 315 4.00 25.95 19.34
N LEU A 316 5.31 25.83 19.60
CA LEU A 316 5.97 26.35 20.81
C LEU A 316 5.87 27.88 20.88
N GLY A 317 6.15 28.56 19.77
CA GLY A 317 6.08 30.03 19.65
C GLY A 317 4.67 30.57 19.92
N HIS A 318 3.63 29.78 19.65
CA HIS A 318 2.26 30.10 19.95
C HIS A 318 1.75 29.59 21.31
N GLY A 319 2.67 29.08 22.15
CA GLY A 319 2.41 28.78 23.57
C GLY A 319 1.96 27.36 23.87
N LEU A 320 2.05 26.42 22.92
CA LEU A 320 1.86 25.00 23.25
C LEU A 320 3.04 24.54 24.13
N PRO A 321 2.79 23.98 25.36
CA PRO A 321 3.87 23.63 26.29
C PRO A 321 4.88 22.65 25.69
N GLY A 322 6.17 22.89 25.92
CA GLY A 322 7.24 22.07 25.37
C GLY A 322 7.30 20.64 25.91
N ASP A 323 6.73 20.41 27.10
CA ASP A 323 6.58 19.10 27.73
C ASP A 323 5.32 18.33 27.25
N THR A 324 4.53 18.91 26.33
CA THR A 324 3.38 18.23 25.73
C THR A 324 3.85 16.90 25.11
N PRO A 325 3.24 15.75 25.49
CA PRO A 325 3.61 14.46 24.93
C PRO A 325 3.46 14.43 23.42
N ALA A 326 4.42 13.82 22.76
CA ALA A 326 4.42 13.61 21.31
C ALA A 326 4.91 12.21 20.94
N ALA A 327 4.46 11.70 19.80
CA ALA A 327 4.93 10.43 19.25
C ALA A 327 5.01 10.48 17.73
N ALA A 328 6.04 9.90 17.17
CA ALA A 328 6.16 9.68 15.73
C ALA A 328 6.13 8.18 15.43
N VAL A 329 5.35 7.78 14.43
CA VAL A 329 5.22 6.39 14.00
C VAL A 329 5.55 6.33 12.52
N ALA A 330 6.65 5.67 12.19
CA ALA A 330 7.06 5.41 10.81
C ALA A 330 6.64 4.02 10.38
N ASN A 331 6.31 3.86 9.09
CA ASN A 331 5.91 2.61 8.46
C ASN A 331 4.81 1.88 9.25
N GLY A 332 3.82 2.63 9.74
CA GLY A 332 2.73 2.07 10.54
C GLY A 332 2.05 0.92 9.81
N THR A 333 1.78 -0.18 10.53
CA THR A 333 1.26 -1.46 10.03
C THR A 333 2.24 -2.35 9.25
N MET A 334 3.40 -1.82 8.87
CA MET A 334 4.39 -2.59 8.12
C MET A 334 5.35 -3.35 9.07
N PRO A 335 6.03 -4.41 8.62
CA PRO A 335 6.97 -5.18 9.45
C PRO A 335 8.12 -4.35 10.03
N ASN A 336 8.49 -3.26 9.37
CA ASN A 336 9.55 -2.33 9.78
C ASN A 336 8.99 -1.10 10.52
N GLN A 337 7.81 -1.20 11.12
CA GLN A 337 7.23 -0.14 11.94
C GLN A 337 8.18 0.29 13.06
N ARG A 338 8.33 1.60 13.24
CA ARG A 338 9.13 2.20 14.31
C ARG A 338 8.31 3.26 15.04
N VAL A 339 8.50 3.36 16.35
CA VAL A 339 7.79 4.32 17.21
C VAL A 339 8.81 5.11 18.03
N ILE A 340 8.72 6.43 17.97
CA ILE A 340 9.45 7.36 18.82
C ILE A 340 8.41 8.06 19.71
N ARG A 341 8.65 8.09 21.03
CA ARG A 341 7.85 8.85 22.00
C ARG A 341 8.74 9.88 22.67
N SER A 342 8.28 11.11 22.77
CA SER A 342 9.07 12.24 23.26
C SER A 342 8.16 13.34 23.78
N ALA A 343 8.74 14.45 24.19
CA ALA A 343 8.04 15.70 24.39
C ALA A 343 8.04 16.55 23.11
N LEU A 344 7.10 17.48 22.98
CA LEU A 344 7.00 18.38 21.83
C LEU A 344 8.32 19.08 21.53
N ALA A 345 9.01 19.58 22.56
CA ALA A 345 10.26 20.31 22.40
C ALA A 345 11.41 19.45 21.82
N SER A 346 11.34 18.13 21.96
CA SER A 346 12.41 17.20 21.55
C SER A 346 12.04 16.33 20.36
N ILE A 347 10.76 16.19 20.01
CA ILE A 347 10.30 15.18 19.03
C ILE A 347 10.97 15.35 17.67
N ALA A 348 11.22 16.58 17.21
CA ALA A 348 11.82 16.81 15.90
C ALA A 348 13.29 16.32 15.89
N HIS A 349 14.03 16.59 16.95
CA HIS A 349 15.41 16.12 17.13
C HIS A 349 15.46 14.58 17.23
N ASP A 350 14.63 13.99 18.09
CA ASP A 350 14.62 12.54 18.30
C ASP A 350 14.20 11.76 17.04
N VAL A 351 13.29 12.32 16.24
CA VAL A 351 12.90 11.78 14.93
C VAL A 351 14.06 11.81 13.93
N ALA A 352 14.82 12.91 13.91
CA ALA A 352 15.98 13.07 13.04
C ALA A 352 17.13 12.13 13.45
N ASP A 353 17.47 12.09 14.74
CA ASP A 353 18.53 11.23 15.29
C ASP A 353 18.22 9.73 15.07
N ALA A 354 16.94 9.37 15.18
CA ALA A 354 16.52 8.02 14.91
C ALA A 354 16.45 7.68 13.41
N GLY A 355 16.71 8.62 12.50
CA GLY A 355 16.61 8.42 11.06
C GLY A 355 15.22 7.98 10.62
N ILE A 356 14.19 8.62 11.17
CA ILE A 356 12.80 8.38 10.74
C ILE A 356 12.54 9.08 9.41
N GLU A 357 12.12 8.31 8.44
CA GLU A 357 11.77 8.79 7.10
C GLU A 357 10.28 8.57 6.78
N PRO A 358 9.71 9.27 5.78
CA PRO A 358 8.37 8.99 5.28
C PRO A 358 8.22 7.56 4.71
N PRO A 359 7.06 6.92 4.90
CA PRO A 359 5.85 7.46 5.50
C PRO A 359 5.87 7.44 7.03
N ALA A 360 5.52 8.56 7.65
CA ALA A 360 5.41 8.64 9.10
C ALA A 360 4.30 9.63 9.52
N ILE A 361 3.74 9.38 10.70
CA ILE A 361 2.69 10.18 11.31
C ILE A 361 3.21 10.68 12.66
N THR A 362 2.97 11.96 12.97
CA THR A 362 3.27 12.50 14.30
C THR A 362 1.98 12.83 15.04
N VAL A 363 1.88 12.38 16.28
CA VAL A 363 0.78 12.65 17.22
C VAL A 363 1.29 13.57 18.30
N ILE A 364 0.62 14.70 18.55
CA ILE A 364 0.97 15.68 19.59
C ILE A 364 -0.24 15.88 20.48
N GLY A 365 -0.07 15.72 21.80
CA GLY A 365 -1.11 15.91 22.81
C GLY A 365 -1.00 14.91 23.95
N ALA A 366 -1.76 15.16 25.02
CA ALA A 366 -1.72 14.37 26.25
C ALA A 366 -1.89 12.86 26.05
N VAL A 367 -2.65 12.45 25.01
CA VAL A 367 -2.87 11.03 24.68
C VAL A 367 -1.61 10.29 24.28
N ALA A 368 -0.63 10.98 23.71
CA ALA A 368 0.66 10.37 23.34
C ALA A 368 1.49 9.95 24.56
N GLY A 369 1.20 10.52 25.74
CA GLY A 369 1.82 10.18 27.02
C GLY A 369 1.15 9.03 27.77
N LEU A 370 0.07 8.47 27.27
CA LEU A 370 -0.61 7.35 27.95
C LEU A 370 0.31 6.11 28.01
N PRO A 371 0.30 5.40 29.15
CA PRO A 371 1.12 4.22 29.32
C PRO A 371 0.65 3.08 28.43
N THR A 372 1.59 2.51 27.68
CA THR A 372 1.33 1.38 26.74
C THR A 372 1.87 0.05 27.25
N ARG A 373 2.23 -0.04 28.54
CA ARG A 373 2.84 -1.24 29.16
C ARG A 373 2.01 -2.53 29.06
N PHE A 374 0.73 -2.42 28.74
CA PHE A 374 -0.17 -3.56 28.52
C PHE A 374 -0.47 -3.80 27.04
N TRP A 375 0.10 -2.99 26.14
CA TRP A 375 -0.09 -3.12 24.71
C TRP A 375 0.89 -4.16 24.16
N SER A 376 0.40 -5.29 23.71
CA SER A 376 1.24 -6.39 23.21
C SER A 376 1.85 -6.15 21.83
N GLY A 377 1.49 -5.06 21.16
CA GLY A 377 2.08 -4.68 19.86
C GLY A 377 1.89 -5.66 18.71
N SER A 378 1.08 -6.71 18.89
CA SER A 378 0.81 -7.67 17.83
C SER A 378 -0.32 -7.16 16.92
N SER A 379 -0.06 -7.05 15.63
CA SER A 379 -1.13 -7.00 14.63
C SER A 379 -2.10 -8.16 14.89
N PRO A 380 -3.42 -7.92 14.91
CA PRO A 380 -4.40 -8.96 15.18
C PRO A 380 -4.51 -10.02 14.09
N VAL A 381 -3.77 -9.91 13.02
CA VAL A 381 -3.84 -10.83 11.87
C VAL A 381 -2.49 -11.51 11.62
N ALA A 382 -1.95 -12.20 12.62
CA ALA A 382 -1.12 -13.36 12.37
C ALA A 382 -2.08 -14.56 12.33
N GLY A 383 -2.68 -14.75 11.15
CA GLY A 383 -3.73 -15.67 10.90
C GLY A 383 -3.37 -17.13 11.16
N GLY A 384 -4.39 -17.88 11.48
CA GLY A 384 -4.40 -19.31 11.37
C GLY A 384 -4.41 -19.78 9.92
#